data_6faa4111adf7bfdec6db50409b4130f2
#
_entry.id   6faa4111adf7bfdec6db50409b4130f2
#
_cell.length_a   1.000
_cell.length_b   1.000
_cell.length_c   1.000
_cell.angle_alpha   90.00
_cell.angle_beta   90.00
_cell.angle_gamma   90.00
#
_symmetry.space_group_name_H-M   'P 1'
#
loop_
_entity.id
_entity.type
_entity.pdbx_description
1 polymer ?
#
loop_
_entity_poly.entity_id
_entity_poly.type
_entity_poly.pdbx_seq_one_letter_code
_entity_poly.pdbx_strand_id
1 'polypeptide(L)'
;MVSEKIKAGVIGVGHLGQHHAKHYHLRNDVTLAGVYDTDSNRAKEIARQYNTKFFDTPQDLMEICDGISIVTPTESHYSIAKIAIEDFNCHVFIEKPITETTVQADDLIKSAKAKNKLIQVGHIERLNPALTVLEQYNLNPKFIEIQRLAPYTVRGTDVPVVLDLMIHDIDILLSLVKSDVKSIHASGVSIITDSVDIANARIRFKDGTVSSITSSRVAKDKVRKIKLFQENLYATIDLLLEQTEIYTITEDPSLIPDVLKTEPFTQNNESKHIAYQKPNLKKYDMLGLEIKNFIASIRGKEKPIVNGIEARNALDVVIKINNMI
;
A
#
# COMPACT_ATOMS: atom_id res chain seq x y z
N MET A 1 32.62 -10.35 -7.73
CA MET A 1 31.74 -11.41 -8.25
C MET A 1 30.41 -10.75 -8.67
N VAL A 2 30.01 -10.91 -9.94
CA VAL A 2 28.67 -10.44 -10.39
C VAL A 2 27.66 -11.35 -9.68
N SER A 3 26.82 -10.79 -8.82
CA SER A 3 25.75 -11.57 -8.19
C SER A 3 24.83 -12.10 -9.28
N GLU A 4 24.42 -13.36 -9.18
CA GLU A 4 23.45 -13.97 -10.09
C GLU A 4 22.18 -13.13 -10.16
N LYS A 5 21.62 -12.96 -11.37
CA LYS A 5 20.39 -12.19 -11.56
C LYS A 5 19.20 -12.96 -11.00
N ILE A 6 18.34 -12.28 -10.27
CA ILE A 6 17.06 -12.85 -9.82
C ILE A 6 16.18 -13.10 -11.05
N LYS A 7 15.63 -14.30 -11.16
CA LYS A 7 14.63 -14.64 -12.18
C LYS A 7 13.24 -14.32 -11.66
N ALA A 8 12.60 -13.33 -12.24
CA ALA A 8 11.26 -12.91 -11.84
C ALA A 8 10.24 -13.18 -12.95
N GLY A 9 9.06 -13.64 -12.54
CA GLY A 9 7.92 -13.84 -13.42
C GLY A 9 6.73 -12.96 -13.04
N VAL A 10 5.79 -12.76 -13.97
CA VAL A 10 4.53 -12.06 -13.71
C VAL A 10 3.36 -12.91 -14.12
N ILE A 11 2.45 -13.15 -13.19
CA ILE A 11 1.18 -13.85 -13.38
C ILE A 11 0.05 -12.82 -13.34
N GLY A 12 -0.69 -12.70 -14.46
CA GLY A 12 -1.64 -11.64 -14.71
C GLY A 12 -0.94 -10.41 -15.30
N VAL A 13 -1.01 -10.23 -16.63
CA VAL A 13 -0.39 -9.09 -17.34
C VAL A 13 -1.42 -8.13 -17.94
N GLY A 14 -2.54 -7.97 -17.26
CA GLY A 14 -3.55 -6.97 -17.55
C GLY A 14 -3.03 -5.54 -17.36
N HIS A 15 -3.93 -4.62 -16.96
CA HIS A 15 -3.61 -3.19 -16.84
C HIS A 15 -2.44 -2.91 -15.89
N LEU A 16 -2.40 -3.54 -14.72
CA LEU A 16 -1.36 -3.30 -13.72
C LEU A 16 -0.14 -4.21 -13.94
N GLY A 17 -0.35 -5.50 -14.22
CA GLY A 17 0.75 -6.47 -14.35
C GLY A 17 1.72 -6.19 -15.49
N GLN A 18 1.29 -5.52 -16.59
CA GLN A 18 2.22 -5.05 -17.61
C GLN A 18 3.28 -4.08 -17.07
N HIS A 19 2.94 -3.29 -16.06
CA HIS A 19 3.89 -2.38 -15.41
C HIS A 19 4.89 -3.15 -14.53
N HIS A 20 4.46 -4.23 -13.86
CA HIS A 20 5.40 -5.13 -13.17
C HIS A 20 6.40 -5.74 -14.15
N ALA A 21 5.93 -6.28 -15.28
CA ALA A 21 6.80 -6.83 -16.33
C ALA A 21 7.77 -5.77 -16.87
N LYS A 22 7.31 -4.54 -17.11
CA LYS A 22 8.16 -3.40 -17.51
C LYS A 22 9.27 -3.15 -16.51
N HIS A 23 8.95 -3.05 -15.21
CA HIS A 23 9.94 -2.75 -14.19
C HIS A 23 10.98 -3.87 -14.02
N TYR A 24 10.58 -5.14 -14.11
CA TYR A 24 11.54 -6.24 -14.14
C TYR A 24 12.45 -6.19 -15.37
N HIS A 25 11.88 -5.92 -16.55
CA HIS A 25 12.65 -5.81 -17.80
C HIS A 25 13.70 -4.69 -17.76
N LEU A 26 13.38 -3.55 -17.14
CA LEU A 26 14.29 -2.38 -17.07
C LEU A 26 15.43 -2.54 -16.07
N ARG A 27 15.45 -3.61 -15.26
CA ARG A 27 16.46 -3.82 -14.23
C ARG A 27 17.61 -4.66 -14.73
N ASN A 28 18.83 -4.19 -14.49
CA ASN A 28 20.05 -4.91 -14.87
C ASN A 28 20.37 -6.11 -13.97
N ASP A 29 19.81 -6.13 -12.76
CA ASP A 29 20.04 -7.16 -11.73
C ASP A 29 18.92 -8.22 -11.67
N VAL A 30 17.98 -8.16 -12.60
CA VAL A 30 16.84 -9.08 -12.73
C VAL A 30 16.80 -9.64 -14.15
N THR A 31 16.33 -10.85 -14.31
CA THR A 31 15.90 -11.43 -15.57
C THR A 31 14.39 -11.59 -15.52
N LEU A 32 13.64 -10.87 -16.36
CA LEU A 32 12.23 -11.18 -16.59
C LEU A 32 12.14 -12.52 -17.30
N ALA A 33 11.92 -13.59 -16.51
CA ALA A 33 11.96 -14.97 -17.02
C ALA A 33 10.75 -15.29 -17.92
N GLY A 34 9.61 -14.64 -17.67
CA GLY A 34 8.42 -14.78 -18.48
C GLY A 34 7.19 -14.15 -17.87
N VAL A 35 6.08 -14.32 -18.60
CA VAL A 35 4.76 -13.86 -18.21
C VAL A 35 3.70 -14.93 -18.46
N TYR A 36 2.64 -14.89 -17.66
CA TYR A 36 1.43 -15.71 -17.86
C TYR A 36 0.19 -14.85 -17.70
N ASP A 37 -0.82 -15.12 -18.51
CA ASP A 37 -2.17 -14.58 -18.37
C ASP A 37 -3.18 -15.61 -18.87
N THR A 38 -4.39 -15.62 -18.33
CA THR A 38 -5.49 -16.46 -18.83
C THR A 38 -5.88 -16.08 -20.25
N ASP A 39 -5.72 -14.81 -20.64
CA ASP A 39 -5.72 -14.36 -22.03
C ASP A 39 -4.33 -14.57 -22.66
N SER A 40 -4.18 -15.68 -23.37
CA SER A 40 -2.90 -16.02 -24.04
C SER A 40 -2.47 -15.01 -25.09
N ASN A 41 -3.40 -14.25 -25.72
CA ASN A 41 -3.06 -13.19 -26.66
C ASN A 41 -2.41 -12.02 -25.90
N ARG A 42 -2.93 -11.68 -24.75
CA ARG A 42 -2.36 -10.65 -23.90
C ARG A 42 -0.98 -11.07 -23.38
N ALA A 43 -0.80 -12.31 -22.92
CA ALA A 43 0.49 -12.84 -22.53
C ALA A 43 1.53 -12.75 -23.65
N LYS A 44 1.16 -13.15 -24.87
CA LYS A 44 2.02 -13.07 -26.09
C LYS A 44 2.38 -11.63 -26.45
N GLU A 45 1.44 -10.70 -26.34
CA GLU A 45 1.67 -9.27 -26.60
C GLU A 45 2.75 -8.72 -25.65
N ILE A 46 2.59 -8.92 -24.35
CA ILE A 46 3.53 -8.43 -23.33
C ILE A 46 4.89 -9.13 -23.43
N ALA A 47 4.91 -10.42 -23.73
CA ALA A 47 6.15 -11.16 -23.94
C ALA A 47 6.97 -10.59 -25.11
N ARG A 48 6.31 -10.26 -26.22
CA ARG A 48 6.97 -9.60 -27.38
C ARG A 48 7.47 -8.20 -27.02
N GLN A 49 6.64 -7.42 -26.31
CA GLN A 49 6.98 -6.03 -25.93
C GLN A 49 8.26 -5.97 -25.08
N TYR A 50 8.45 -6.91 -24.17
CA TYR A 50 9.59 -6.92 -23.24
C TYR A 50 10.63 -8.00 -23.56
N ASN A 51 10.58 -8.59 -24.76
CA ASN A 51 11.51 -9.62 -25.23
C ASN A 51 11.71 -10.73 -24.20
N THR A 52 10.61 -11.30 -23.74
CA THR A 52 10.59 -12.41 -22.77
C THR A 52 9.71 -13.56 -23.28
N LYS A 53 9.57 -14.62 -22.50
CA LYS A 53 8.71 -15.76 -22.82
C LYS A 53 7.30 -15.56 -22.30
N PHE A 54 6.30 -16.10 -23.00
CA PHE A 54 5.01 -16.37 -22.40
C PHE A 54 4.93 -17.87 -22.10
N PHE A 55 4.09 -18.22 -21.12
CA PHE A 55 3.86 -19.59 -20.70
C PHE A 55 2.39 -19.95 -20.81
N ASP A 56 2.08 -21.22 -21.12
CA ASP A 56 0.72 -21.71 -21.25
C ASP A 56 0.12 -22.06 -19.88
N THR A 57 0.96 -22.33 -18.88
CA THR A 57 0.56 -22.57 -17.50
C THR A 57 1.36 -21.68 -16.53
N PRO A 58 0.79 -21.25 -15.40
CA PRO A 58 1.53 -20.51 -14.40
C PRO A 58 2.61 -21.36 -13.72
N GLN A 59 2.42 -22.68 -13.65
CA GLN A 59 3.37 -23.64 -13.08
C GLN A 59 4.70 -23.68 -13.85
N ASP A 60 4.63 -23.75 -15.18
CA ASP A 60 5.84 -23.73 -16.03
C ASP A 60 6.65 -22.45 -15.87
N LEU A 61 5.98 -21.33 -15.61
CA LEU A 61 6.67 -20.07 -15.27
C LEU A 61 7.30 -20.11 -13.88
N MET A 62 6.57 -20.63 -12.88
CA MET A 62 7.04 -20.72 -11.50
C MET A 62 8.29 -21.60 -11.38
N GLU A 63 8.38 -22.70 -12.16
CA GLU A 63 9.49 -23.66 -12.12
C GLU A 63 10.86 -23.00 -12.39
N ILE A 64 10.88 -21.92 -13.15
CA ILE A 64 12.13 -21.24 -13.53
C ILE A 64 12.40 -19.94 -12.77
N CYS A 65 11.51 -19.55 -11.83
CA CYS A 65 11.58 -18.25 -11.16
C CYS A 65 12.04 -18.36 -9.70
N ASP A 66 12.77 -17.35 -9.25
CA ASP A 66 13.09 -17.12 -7.83
C ASP A 66 11.94 -16.34 -7.13
N GLY A 67 11.24 -15.50 -7.89
CA GLY A 67 10.15 -14.69 -7.40
C GLY A 67 9.07 -14.42 -8.45
N ILE A 68 7.82 -14.32 -7.99
CA ILE A 68 6.63 -14.14 -8.83
C ILE A 68 5.84 -12.93 -8.37
N SER A 69 5.47 -12.03 -9.31
CA SER A 69 4.42 -11.05 -9.09
C SER A 69 3.07 -11.65 -9.49
N ILE A 70 2.12 -11.63 -8.55
CA ILE A 70 0.73 -12.08 -8.73
C ILE A 70 -0.14 -10.84 -8.82
N VAL A 71 -0.62 -10.56 -10.04
CA VAL A 71 -1.36 -9.33 -10.40
C VAL A 71 -2.66 -9.72 -11.12
N THR A 72 -3.35 -10.66 -10.50
CA THR A 72 -4.60 -11.26 -10.97
C THR A 72 -5.79 -10.71 -10.15
N PRO A 73 -7.04 -11.09 -10.44
CA PRO A 73 -8.16 -10.85 -9.52
C PRO A 73 -7.93 -11.49 -8.15
N THR A 74 -8.41 -10.83 -7.09
CA THR A 74 -8.17 -11.20 -5.67
C THR A 74 -8.51 -12.66 -5.35
N GLU A 75 -9.58 -13.18 -5.95
CA GLU A 75 -10.05 -14.55 -5.76
C GLU A 75 -8.99 -15.63 -6.08
N SER A 76 -8.06 -15.32 -6.96
CA SER A 76 -6.99 -16.22 -7.36
C SER A 76 -5.68 -16.04 -6.60
N HIS A 77 -5.52 -14.94 -5.82
CA HIS A 77 -4.26 -14.62 -5.12
C HIS A 77 -3.80 -15.76 -4.22
N TYR A 78 -4.72 -16.27 -3.38
CA TYR A 78 -4.40 -17.33 -2.42
C TYR A 78 -3.91 -18.60 -3.11
N SER A 79 -4.66 -19.13 -4.08
CA SER A 79 -4.34 -20.39 -4.74
C SER A 79 -3.00 -20.31 -5.50
N ILE A 80 -2.78 -19.21 -6.24
CA ILE A 80 -1.56 -18.99 -7.00
C ILE A 80 -0.36 -18.84 -6.07
N ALA A 81 -0.48 -18.01 -5.03
CA ALA A 81 0.60 -17.77 -4.08
C ALA A 81 0.96 -19.03 -3.29
N LYS A 82 -0.03 -19.84 -2.90
CA LYS A 82 0.19 -21.08 -2.18
C LYS A 82 1.02 -22.07 -3.00
N ILE A 83 0.62 -22.32 -4.25
CA ILE A 83 1.35 -23.18 -5.19
C ILE A 83 2.76 -22.63 -5.40
N ALA A 84 2.93 -21.33 -5.67
CA ALA A 84 4.24 -20.72 -5.88
C ALA A 84 5.19 -20.92 -4.68
N ILE A 85 4.67 -20.80 -3.45
CA ILE A 85 5.46 -20.94 -2.22
C ILE A 85 5.74 -22.42 -1.91
N GLU A 86 4.73 -23.28 -1.90
CA GLU A 86 4.81 -24.64 -1.39
C GLU A 86 5.48 -25.59 -2.39
N ASP A 87 5.12 -25.50 -3.67
CA ASP A 87 5.53 -26.45 -4.69
C ASP A 87 6.77 -25.97 -5.47
N PHE A 88 6.85 -24.67 -5.75
CA PHE A 88 7.91 -24.10 -6.58
C PHE A 88 8.96 -23.29 -5.79
N ASN A 89 8.79 -23.13 -4.49
CA ASN A 89 9.74 -22.38 -3.65
C ASN A 89 10.02 -20.95 -4.14
N CYS A 90 9.01 -20.26 -4.68
CA CYS A 90 9.10 -18.87 -5.11
C CYS A 90 8.86 -17.91 -3.95
N HIS A 91 9.56 -16.77 -3.96
CA HIS A 91 9.14 -15.58 -3.25
C HIS A 91 7.97 -14.95 -3.97
N VAL A 92 7.01 -14.33 -3.27
CA VAL A 92 5.82 -13.76 -3.92
C VAL A 92 5.64 -12.28 -3.61
N PHE A 93 5.35 -11.52 -4.65
CA PHE A 93 4.76 -10.20 -4.60
C PHE A 93 3.29 -10.35 -4.97
N ILE A 94 2.37 -9.98 -4.10
CA ILE A 94 0.93 -10.12 -4.31
C ILE A 94 0.31 -8.72 -4.35
N GLU A 95 -0.52 -8.41 -5.36
CA GLU A 95 -1.29 -7.17 -5.35
C GLU A 95 -2.33 -7.14 -4.23
N LYS A 96 -2.70 -5.93 -3.83
CA LYS A 96 -3.71 -5.73 -2.79
C LYS A 96 -5.12 -6.15 -3.26
N PRO A 97 -5.95 -6.68 -2.36
CA PRO A 97 -5.63 -7.21 -1.03
C PRO A 97 -4.85 -8.52 -1.12
N ILE A 98 -4.11 -8.86 -0.06
CA ILE A 98 -3.28 -10.09 -0.05
C ILE A 98 -4.08 -11.34 -0.42
N THR A 99 -5.31 -11.47 0.08
CA THR A 99 -6.26 -12.57 -0.15
C THR A 99 -7.69 -12.07 0.06
N GLU A 100 -8.70 -12.91 -0.16
CA GLU A 100 -10.10 -12.58 0.14
C GLU A 100 -10.41 -12.64 1.64
N THR A 101 -9.77 -13.54 2.38
CA THR A 101 -10.02 -13.77 3.81
C THR A 101 -8.73 -13.76 4.63
N THR A 102 -8.87 -13.40 5.90
CA THR A 102 -7.73 -13.46 6.85
C THR A 102 -7.24 -14.88 7.09
N VAL A 103 -8.11 -15.89 6.99
CA VAL A 103 -7.73 -17.31 7.12
C VAL A 103 -6.77 -17.72 6.00
N GLN A 104 -7.07 -17.32 4.76
CA GLN A 104 -6.18 -17.55 3.62
C GLN A 104 -4.84 -16.81 3.80
N ALA A 105 -4.86 -15.56 4.28
CA ALA A 105 -3.65 -14.80 4.53
C ALA A 105 -2.78 -15.45 5.63
N ASP A 106 -3.40 -15.90 6.73
CA ASP A 106 -2.71 -16.58 7.83
C ASP A 106 -2.06 -17.89 7.35
N ASP A 107 -2.73 -18.65 6.48
CA ASP A 107 -2.19 -19.88 5.90
C ASP A 107 -1.00 -19.60 4.98
N LEU A 108 -1.09 -18.59 4.09
CA LEU A 108 0.04 -18.18 3.25
C LEU A 108 1.26 -17.73 4.07
N ILE A 109 1.03 -16.94 5.14
CA ILE A 109 2.11 -16.48 6.01
C ILE A 109 2.80 -17.66 6.69
N LYS A 110 2.02 -18.65 7.14
CA LYS A 110 2.54 -19.88 7.72
C LYS A 110 3.36 -20.68 6.72
N SER A 111 2.86 -20.88 5.49
CA SER A 111 3.56 -21.58 4.42
C SER A 111 4.85 -20.88 4.03
N ALA A 112 4.81 -19.55 3.86
CA ALA A 112 5.99 -18.75 3.52
C ALA A 112 7.07 -18.85 4.60
N LYS A 113 6.69 -18.80 5.88
CA LYS A 113 7.60 -18.98 7.01
C LYS A 113 8.22 -20.39 7.01
N ALA A 114 7.43 -21.43 6.78
CA ALA A 114 7.91 -22.81 6.76
C ALA A 114 8.91 -23.09 5.61
N LYS A 115 8.70 -22.42 4.46
CA LYS A 115 9.56 -22.52 3.28
C LYS A 115 10.68 -21.48 3.22
N ASN A 116 10.80 -20.59 4.23
CA ASN A 116 11.73 -19.46 4.23
C ASN A 116 11.57 -18.57 2.98
N LYS A 117 10.34 -18.25 2.62
CA LYS A 117 9.98 -17.39 1.50
C LYS A 117 9.38 -16.07 1.96
N LEU A 118 9.53 -15.05 1.14
CA LEU A 118 8.95 -13.72 1.39
C LEU A 118 7.54 -13.65 0.82
N ILE A 119 6.70 -12.89 1.50
CA ILE A 119 5.49 -12.28 0.95
C ILE A 119 5.66 -10.77 1.05
N GLN A 120 5.59 -10.08 -0.08
CA GLN A 120 5.43 -8.63 -0.17
C GLN A 120 4.07 -8.33 -0.78
N VAL A 121 3.39 -7.31 -0.29
CA VAL A 121 2.05 -6.96 -0.79
C VAL A 121 2.05 -5.55 -1.35
N GLY A 122 1.39 -5.37 -2.51
CA GLY A 122 1.36 -4.14 -3.30
C GLY A 122 0.54 -3.00 -2.69
N HIS A 123 0.94 -2.51 -1.53
CA HIS A 123 0.40 -1.29 -0.92
C HIS A 123 1.24 -0.07 -1.30
N ILE A 124 1.25 0.25 -2.58
CA ILE A 124 2.11 1.26 -3.21
C ILE A 124 2.03 2.66 -2.57
N GLU A 125 0.90 3.01 -1.97
CA GLU A 125 0.73 4.32 -1.28
C GLU A 125 1.68 4.50 -0.08
N ARG A 126 2.25 3.41 0.48
CA ARG A 126 3.32 3.50 1.49
C ARG A 126 4.57 4.22 0.99
N LEU A 127 4.79 4.21 -0.31
CA LEU A 127 5.90 4.89 -0.99
C LEU A 127 5.52 6.28 -1.51
N ASN A 128 4.34 6.79 -1.19
CA ASN A 128 3.98 8.13 -1.62
C ASN A 128 4.92 9.18 -0.99
N PRO A 129 5.57 10.05 -1.79
CA PRO A 129 6.53 11.02 -1.25
C PRO A 129 5.93 11.95 -0.22
N ALA A 130 4.62 12.24 -0.32
CA ALA A 130 3.92 13.03 0.70
C ALA A 130 3.81 12.32 2.06
N LEU A 131 3.87 10.99 2.08
CA LEU A 131 3.84 10.19 3.30
C LEU A 131 5.27 9.92 3.83
N THR A 132 6.20 9.55 2.95
CA THR A 132 7.56 9.15 3.35
C THR A 132 8.35 10.31 3.96
N VAL A 133 8.04 11.56 3.63
CA VAL A 133 8.65 12.74 4.27
C VAL A 133 8.40 12.79 5.77
N LEU A 134 7.36 12.13 6.27
CA LEU A 134 7.04 12.08 7.69
C LEU A 134 7.96 11.15 8.49
N GLU A 135 8.73 10.28 7.84
CA GLU A 135 9.67 9.35 8.50
C GLU A 135 10.77 10.07 9.30
N GLN A 136 11.08 11.32 8.94
CA GLN A 136 12.02 12.15 9.68
C GLN A 136 11.47 12.74 10.99
N TYR A 137 10.15 12.61 11.23
CA TYR A 137 9.48 13.11 12.42
C TYR A 137 9.20 11.97 13.41
N ASN A 138 9.31 12.26 14.69
CA ASN A 138 8.90 11.31 15.73
C ASN A 138 7.36 11.36 15.86
N LEU A 139 6.68 10.47 15.16
CA LEU A 139 5.22 10.46 15.13
C LEU A 139 4.65 9.72 16.34
N ASN A 140 3.72 10.39 17.04
CA ASN A 140 2.87 9.84 18.10
C ASN A 140 1.46 10.45 17.98
N PRO A 141 0.72 10.11 16.91
CA PRO A 141 -0.55 10.76 16.62
C PRO A 141 -1.58 10.52 17.70
N LYS A 142 -2.38 11.54 17.98
CA LYS A 142 -3.54 11.48 18.88
C LYS A 142 -4.84 11.39 18.11
N PHE A 143 -4.88 12.06 16.94
CA PHE A 143 -6.01 12.00 16.02
C PHE A 143 -5.52 11.98 14.57
N ILE A 144 -6.15 11.12 13.74
CA ILE A 144 -5.91 11.05 12.30
C ILE A 144 -7.24 11.11 11.57
N GLU A 145 -7.39 12.05 10.66
CA GLU A 145 -8.51 12.15 9.72
C GLU A 145 -8.04 11.77 8.33
N ILE A 146 -8.76 10.85 7.66
CA ILE A 146 -8.44 10.40 6.30
C ILE A 146 -9.67 10.53 5.42
N GLN A 147 -9.48 11.08 4.23
CA GLN A 147 -10.51 11.21 3.21
C GLN A 147 -10.00 10.69 1.87
N ARG A 148 -10.69 9.67 1.32
CA ARG A 148 -10.47 9.15 -0.01
C ARG A 148 -11.77 9.21 -0.80
N LEU A 149 -11.87 10.19 -1.66
CA LEU A 149 -13.05 10.45 -2.47
C LEU A 149 -12.69 10.26 -3.95
N ALA A 150 -13.55 9.58 -4.69
CA ALA A 150 -13.38 9.35 -6.12
C ALA A 150 -14.70 9.60 -6.87
N PRO A 151 -14.67 10.12 -8.09
CA PRO A 151 -15.83 10.14 -8.97
C PRO A 151 -16.30 8.73 -9.30
N TYR A 152 -17.61 8.61 -9.55
CA TYR A 152 -18.18 7.35 -9.98
C TYR A 152 -17.58 6.89 -11.31
N THR A 153 -17.22 5.61 -11.36
CA THR A 153 -16.82 4.91 -12.59
C THR A 153 -17.50 3.56 -12.61
N VAL A 154 -17.90 3.07 -13.80
CA VAL A 154 -18.52 1.74 -13.94
C VAL A 154 -17.56 0.61 -13.54
N ARG A 155 -16.26 0.87 -13.58
CA ARG A 155 -15.22 -0.10 -13.23
C ARG A 155 -15.10 -0.25 -11.71
N GLY A 156 -15.15 -1.49 -11.20
CA GLY A 156 -14.96 -1.81 -9.78
C GLY A 156 -16.20 -1.57 -8.92
N THR A 157 -17.40 -1.49 -9.53
CA THR A 157 -18.67 -1.34 -8.80
C THR A 157 -19.14 -2.63 -8.13
N ASP A 158 -18.59 -3.76 -8.53
CA ASP A 158 -18.78 -5.10 -7.99
C ASP A 158 -18.09 -5.33 -6.64
N VAL A 159 -17.10 -4.49 -6.29
CA VAL A 159 -16.37 -4.57 -5.02
C VAL A 159 -16.80 -3.45 -4.08
N PRO A 160 -17.13 -3.70 -2.79
CA PRO A 160 -17.44 -2.66 -1.82
C PRO A 160 -16.35 -1.61 -1.70
N VAL A 161 -16.73 -0.34 -1.51
CA VAL A 161 -15.80 0.81 -1.42
C VAL A 161 -14.74 0.64 -0.34
N VAL A 162 -15.05 -0.11 0.70
CA VAL A 162 -14.12 -0.41 1.81
C VAL A 162 -12.97 -1.30 1.34
N LEU A 163 -13.28 -2.35 0.59
CA LEU A 163 -12.28 -3.30 0.06
C LEU A 163 -11.46 -2.72 -1.10
N ASP A 164 -12.07 -1.83 -1.90
CA ASP A 164 -11.36 -1.23 -3.04
C ASP A 164 -10.55 0.01 -2.66
N LEU A 165 -11.17 0.97 -1.97
CA LEU A 165 -10.57 2.28 -1.69
C LEU A 165 -10.01 2.38 -0.26
N MET A 166 -10.82 2.02 0.77
CA MET A 166 -10.44 2.26 2.16
C MET A 166 -9.25 1.41 2.62
N ILE A 167 -9.00 0.26 1.99
CA ILE A 167 -7.89 -0.63 2.33
C ILE A 167 -6.53 0.08 2.26
N HIS A 168 -6.33 0.99 1.31
CA HIS A 168 -5.09 1.78 1.20
C HIS A 168 -4.91 2.69 2.41
N ASP A 169 -6.00 3.30 2.88
CA ASP A 169 -5.98 4.23 4.00
C ASP A 169 -5.83 3.51 5.34
N ILE A 170 -6.43 2.32 5.45
CA ILE A 170 -6.25 1.44 6.62
C ILE A 170 -4.80 0.97 6.72
N ASP A 171 -4.19 0.57 5.61
CA ASP A 171 -2.78 0.18 5.59
C ASP A 171 -1.87 1.33 6.04
N ILE A 172 -2.07 2.54 5.49
CA ILE A 172 -1.34 3.75 5.92
C ILE A 172 -1.58 4.03 7.40
N LEU A 173 -2.85 4.01 7.85
CA LEU A 173 -3.19 4.26 9.25
C LEU A 173 -2.45 3.32 10.20
N LEU A 174 -2.47 2.01 9.91
CA LEU A 174 -1.79 1.01 10.74
C LEU A 174 -0.26 1.18 10.74
N SER A 175 0.32 1.76 9.69
CA SER A 175 1.75 2.07 9.65
C SER A 175 2.12 3.29 10.51
N LEU A 176 1.21 4.26 10.59
CA LEU A 176 1.43 5.49 11.38
C LEU A 176 1.15 5.27 12.87
N VAL A 177 0.19 4.39 13.20
CA VAL A 177 -0.21 4.11 14.59
C VAL A 177 0.36 2.75 15.02
N LYS A 178 1.40 2.78 15.85
CA LYS A 178 2.08 1.57 16.35
C LYS A 178 1.37 0.98 17.57
N SER A 179 0.06 0.79 17.47
CA SER A 179 -0.78 0.26 18.56
C SER A 179 -1.89 -0.62 18.00
N ASP A 180 -2.36 -1.57 18.79
CA ASP A 180 -3.46 -2.44 18.41
C ASP A 180 -4.79 -1.67 18.32
N VAL A 181 -5.65 -2.09 17.40
CA VAL A 181 -7.03 -1.61 17.32
C VAL A 181 -7.80 -2.08 18.55
N LYS A 182 -8.46 -1.14 19.25
CA LYS A 182 -9.30 -1.38 20.43
C LYS A 182 -10.76 -1.55 20.07
N SER A 183 -11.28 -0.67 19.20
CA SER A 183 -12.67 -0.72 18.75
C SER A 183 -12.84 -0.04 17.39
N ILE A 184 -13.82 -0.50 16.64
CA ILE A 184 -14.23 0.03 15.34
C ILE A 184 -15.72 0.36 15.42
N HIS A 185 -16.12 1.49 14.85
CA HIS A 185 -17.50 1.86 14.57
C HIS A 185 -17.57 2.32 13.13
N ALA A 186 -18.45 1.72 12.34
CA ALA A 186 -18.56 2.03 10.92
C ALA A 186 -20.03 2.26 10.52
N SER A 187 -20.21 3.02 9.47
CA SER A 187 -21.48 3.23 8.78
C SER A 187 -21.23 3.33 7.28
N GLY A 188 -22.17 2.84 6.49
CA GLY A 188 -22.09 2.86 5.04
C GLY A 188 -23.45 3.12 4.42
N VAL A 189 -23.45 3.68 3.21
CA VAL A 189 -24.65 3.93 2.43
C VAL A 189 -24.43 3.60 0.96
N SER A 190 -25.42 3.00 0.34
CA SER A 190 -25.52 2.76 -1.11
C SER A 190 -26.28 3.93 -1.73
N ILE A 191 -25.75 4.55 -2.77
CA ILE A 191 -26.33 5.72 -3.44
C ILE A 191 -26.64 5.42 -4.91
N ILE A 192 -25.68 4.82 -5.63
CA ILE A 192 -25.76 4.56 -7.07
C ILE A 192 -25.74 3.06 -7.36
N THR A 193 -24.99 2.28 -6.55
CA THR A 193 -24.85 0.83 -6.74
C THR A 193 -25.60 0.06 -5.65
N ASP A 194 -25.77 -1.27 -5.85
CA ASP A 194 -26.33 -2.17 -4.84
C ASP A 194 -25.37 -2.45 -3.67
N SER A 195 -24.09 -2.09 -3.82
CA SER A 195 -23.09 -2.17 -2.76
C SER A 195 -22.86 -0.80 -2.09
N VAL A 196 -22.17 -0.78 -0.97
CA VAL A 196 -21.84 0.47 -0.25
C VAL A 196 -20.95 1.36 -1.09
N ASP A 197 -21.42 2.57 -1.39
CA ASP A 197 -20.73 3.59 -2.19
C ASP A 197 -19.97 4.61 -1.34
N ILE A 198 -20.45 4.85 -0.12
CA ILE A 198 -19.81 5.74 0.86
C ILE A 198 -19.71 4.98 2.17
N ALA A 199 -18.52 4.94 2.76
CA ALA A 199 -18.26 4.37 4.07
C ALA A 199 -17.52 5.36 4.96
N ASN A 200 -17.91 5.42 6.24
CA ASN A 200 -17.15 6.09 7.29
C ASN A 200 -16.82 5.10 8.40
N ALA A 201 -15.58 5.13 8.87
CA ALA A 201 -15.12 4.31 9.98
C ALA A 201 -14.40 5.17 11.01
N ARG A 202 -14.78 4.98 12.30
CA ARG A 202 -14.05 5.52 13.44
C ARG A 202 -13.33 4.38 14.16
N ILE A 203 -12.01 4.48 14.24
CA ILE A 203 -11.15 3.47 14.85
C ILE A 203 -10.49 4.06 16.09
N ARG A 204 -10.54 3.33 17.21
CA ARG A 204 -9.79 3.64 18.43
C ARG A 204 -8.72 2.61 18.65
N PHE A 205 -7.54 3.06 19.05
CA PHE A 205 -6.39 2.24 19.37
C PHE A 205 -6.19 2.10 20.88
N LYS A 206 -5.41 1.09 21.29
CA LYS A 206 -5.14 0.84 22.71
C LYS A 206 -4.35 1.96 23.41
N ASP A 207 -3.49 2.67 22.67
CA ASP A 207 -2.72 3.82 23.16
C ASP A 207 -3.55 5.11 23.30
N GLY A 208 -4.84 5.06 22.93
CA GLY A 208 -5.76 6.19 22.99
C GLY A 208 -5.88 6.95 21.67
N THR A 209 -5.07 6.68 20.67
CA THR A 209 -5.19 7.27 19.33
C THR A 209 -6.58 6.99 18.75
N VAL A 210 -7.13 7.99 18.05
CA VAL A 210 -8.42 7.89 17.35
C VAL A 210 -8.22 8.24 15.89
N SER A 211 -8.85 7.49 14.98
CA SER A 211 -8.94 7.89 13.58
C SER A 211 -10.38 7.97 13.08
N SER A 212 -10.61 8.83 12.08
CA SER A 212 -11.84 8.92 11.30
C SER A 212 -11.49 8.81 9.83
N ILE A 213 -12.07 7.83 9.14
CA ILE A 213 -11.78 7.54 7.74
C ILE A 213 -13.07 7.62 6.96
N THR A 214 -13.08 8.36 5.85
CA THR A 214 -14.19 8.43 4.91
C THR A 214 -13.71 8.03 3.53
N SER A 215 -14.37 7.04 2.92
CA SER A 215 -14.15 6.64 1.54
C SER A 215 -15.44 6.73 0.75
N SER A 216 -15.39 7.32 -0.45
CA SER A 216 -16.53 7.47 -1.35
C SER A 216 -16.09 7.24 -2.79
N ARG A 217 -16.94 6.51 -3.56
CA ARG A 217 -16.80 6.35 -5.02
C ARG A 217 -17.79 7.21 -5.82
N VAL A 218 -18.56 8.07 -5.15
CA VAL A 218 -19.61 8.89 -5.76
C VAL A 218 -19.42 10.39 -5.51
N ALA A 219 -18.18 10.81 -5.31
CA ALA A 219 -17.83 12.21 -5.15
C ALA A 219 -17.67 12.93 -6.49
N LYS A 220 -17.81 14.25 -6.51
CA LYS A 220 -17.55 15.07 -7.70
C LYS A 220 -16.05 15.11 -8.02
N ASP A 221 -15.22 15.33 -7.01
CA ASP A 221 -13.79 15.54 -7.15
C ASP A 221 -12.98 14.42 -6.49
N LYS A 222 -11.78 14.15 -7.03
CA LYS A 222 -10.83 13.24 -6.38
C LYS A 222 -10.19 13.92 -5.18
N VAL A 223 -10.21 13.24 -4.03
CA VAL A 223 -9.51 13.66 -2.80
C VAL A 223 -8.77 12.47 -2.22
N ARG A 224 -7.52 12.66 -1.81
CA ARG A 224 -6.73 11.67 -1.04
C ARG A 224 -5.94 12.44 0.01
N LYS A 225 -6.59 12.76 1.11
CA LYS A 225 -6.01 13.63 2.16
C LYS A 225 -5.96 12.93 3.51
N ILE A 226 -4.85 13.16 4.21
CA ILE A 226 -4.65 12.74 5.59
C ILE A 226 -4.32 13.98 6.40
N LYS A 227 -4.98 14.14 7.56
CA LYS A 227 -4.62 15.13 8.57
C LYS A 227 -4.19 14.38 9.82
N LEU A 228 -3.00 14.67 10.30
CA LEU A 228 -2.42 14.06 11.47
C LEU A 228 -2.23 15.12 12.56
N PHE A 229 -2.76 14.83 13.74
CA PHE A 229 -2.66 15.69 14.90
C PHE A 229 -1.94 14.95 16.03
N GLN A 230 -0.88 15.54 16.53
CA GLN A 230 -0.20 15.09 17.74
C GLN A 230 0.20 16.27 18.59
N GLU A 231 0.76 16.02 19.76
CA GLU A 231 1.31 17.07 20.57
C GLU A 231 2.41 17.83 19.82
N ASN A 232 2.26 19.14 19.75
CA ASN A 232 3.20 20.05 19.09
C ASN A 232 3.39 19.87 17.58
N LEU A 233 2.61 19.02 16.90
CA LEU A 233 2.69 18.89 15.45
C LEU A 233 1.32 18.61 14.83
N TYR A 234 1.02 19.32 13.75
CA TYR A 234 -0.08 19.06 12.83
C TYR A 234 0.48 18.90 11.43
N ALA A 235 0.04 17.88 10.71
CA ALA A 235 0.41 17.68 9.32
C ALA A 235 -0.82 17.47 8.45
N THR A 236 -0.83 18.11 7.27
CA THR A 236 -1.76 17.82 6.18
C THR A 236 -0.99 17.18 5.04
N ILE A 237 -1.40 15.98 4.65
CA ILE A 237 -0.79 15.18 3.59
C ILE A 237 -1.80 15.06 2.45
N ASP A 238 -1.45 15.50 1.27
CA ASP A 238 -2.22 15.31 0.04
C ASP A 238 -1.50 14.28 -0.84
N LEU A 239 -1.99 13.05 -0.81
CA LEU A 239 -1.40 11.93 -1.57
C LEU A 239 -1.62 12.07 -3.08
N LEU A 240 -2.66 12.81 -3.49
CA LEU A 240 -2.97 13.02 -4.91
C LEU A 240 -2.04 14.07 -5.54
N LEU A 241 -1.79 15.15 -4.80
CA LEU A 241 -0.91 16.24 -5.24
C LEU A 241 0.55 15.99 -4.87
N GLU A 242 0.84 14.94 -4.07
CA GLU A 242 2.15 14.63 -3.52
C GLU A 242 2.71 15.86 -2.77
N GLN A 243 1.95 16.37 -1.80
CA GLN A 243 2.31 17.53 -1.00
C GLN A 243 2.07 17.28 0.48
N THR A 244 2.93 17.83 1.32
CA THR A 244 2.78 17.78 2.78
C THR A 244 3.05 19.16 3.35
N GLU A 245 2.16 19.59 4.23
CA GLU A 245 2.30 20.82 5.02
C GLU A 245 2.38 20.44 6.49
N ILE A 246 3.33 21.01 7.21
CA ILE A 246 3.61 20.68 8.60
C ILE A 246 3.63 21.98 9.42
N TYR A 247 2.94 21.93 10.53
CA TYR A 247 2.88 23.01 11.51
C TYR A 247 3.42 22.46 12.82
N THR A 248 4.52 23.03 13.32
CA THR A 248 5.15 22.61 14.56
C THR A 248 5.10 23.72 15.60
N ILE A 249 4.66 23.40 16.80
CA ILE A 249 4.72 24.30 17.95
C ILE A 249 6.11 24.17 18.59
N THR A 250 6.83 25.28 18.72
CA THR A 250 8.17 25.31 19.25
C THR A 250 8.43 26.60 20.04
N GLU A 251 9.35 26.56 21.00
CA GLU A 251 9.84 27.72 21.71
C GLU A 251 10.88 28.48 20.84
N ASP A 252 11.66 27.74 20.06
CA ASP A 252 12.67 28.29 19.15
C ASP A 252 12.49 27.79 17.74
N PRO A 253 11.90 28.58 16.83
CA PRO A 253 11.72 28.20 15.43
C PRO A 253 13.03 28.07 14.64
N SER A 254 14.14 28.58 15.13
CA SER A 254 15.44 28.45 14.44
C SER A 254 15.98 27.01 14.44
N LEU A 255 15.48 26.18 15.34
CA LEU A 255 15.86 24.77 15.45
C LEU A 255 15.11 23.87 14.40
N ILE A 256 14.12 24.43 13.72
CA ILE A 256 13.34 23.70 12.72
C ILE A 256 13.86 24.04 11.32
N PRO A 257 14.30 23.06 10.53
CA PRO A 257 14.81 23.33 9.18
C PRO A 257 13.69 23.77 8.23
N ASP A 258 14.03 24.54 7.21
CA ASP A 258 13.16 24.91 6.09
C ASP A 258 11.80 25.54 6.49
N VAL A 259 11.80 26.34 7.56
CA VAL A 259 10.61 27.08 8.00
C VAL A 259 10.31 28.19 6.99
N LEU A 260 9.09 28.18 6.45
CA LEU A 260 8.62 29.20 5.50
C LEU A 260 7.97 30.39 6.19
N LYS A 261 7.34 30.16 7.34
CA LYS A 261 6.62 31.17 8.11
C LYS A 261 6.59 30.80 9.58
N THR A 262 6.65 31.81 10.44
CA THR A 262 6.45 31.64 11.88
C THR A 262 5.39 32.62 12.38
N GLU A 263 4.54 32.13 13.28
CA GLU A 263 3.51 32.93 13.95
C GLU A 263 3.64 32.77 15.46
N PRO A 264 3.87 33.89 16.22
CA PRO A 264 3.90 33.80 17.67
C PRO A 264 2.52 33.55 18.24
N PHE A 265 2.45 32.79 19.34
CA PHE A 265 1.24 32.63 20.14
C PHE A 265 1.58 32.42 21.61
N THR A 266 0.65 32.69 22.50
CA THR A 266 0.84 32.53 23.94
C THR A 266 -0.03 31.36 24.43
N GLN A 267 0.60 30.43 25.12
CA GLN A 267 -0.08 29.31 25.78
C GLN A 267 0.42 29.25 27.25
N ASN A 268 -0.49 29.24 28.21
CA ASN A 268 -0.17 29.17 29.64
C ASN A 268 0.84 30.21 30.10
N ASN A 269 0.76 31.45 29.60
CA ASN A 269 1.71 32.55 29.82
C ASN A 269 3.13 32.33 29.26
N GLU A 270 3.34 31.28 28.43
CA GLU A 270 4.57 31.05 27.70
C GLU A 270 4.44 31.55 26.26
N SER A 271 5.46 32.24 25.76
CA SER A 271 5.55 32.64 24.35
C SER A 271 6.07 31.45 23.53
N LYS A 272 5.31 31.03 22.56
CA LYS A 272 5.63 29.96 21.62
C LYS A 272 5.48 30.44 20.18
N HIS A 273 5.89 29.60 19.22
CA HIS A 273 5.79 29.90 17.81
C HIS A 273 5.16 28.68 17.11
N ILE A 274 4.32 28.95 16.10
CA ILE A 274 3.90 27.96 15.13
C ILE A 274 4.83 28.11 13.92
N ALA A 275 5.67 27.11 13.66
CA ALA A 275 6.54 27.04 12.51
C ALA A 275 5.86 26.28 11.39
N TYR A 276 5.69 26.92 10.23
CA TYR A 276 5.11 26.32 9.04
C TYR A 276 6.19 25.88 8.08
N GLN A 277 6.09 24.62 7.63
CA GLN A 277 6.97 24.00 6.65
C GLN A 277 6.15 23.40 5.51
N LYS A 278 6.68 23.49 4.29
CA LYS A 278 6.18 22.79 3.10
C LYS A 278 7.37 22.15 2.41
N PRO A 279 7.75 20.92 2.80
CA PRO A 279 8.90 20.23 2.25
C PRO A 279 8.83 20.09 0.74
N ASN A 280 9.95 20.31 0.05
CA ASN A 280 10.05 20.08 -1.37
C ASN A 280 10.23 18.57 -1.62
N LEU A 281 9.18 17.90 -2.09
CA LEU A 281 9.15 16.46 -2.26
C LEU A 281 9.71 16.05 -3.63
N LYS A 282 10.65 15.14 -3.62
CA LYS A 282 11.18 14.56 -4.85
C LYS A 282 10.23 13.51 -5.38
N LYS A 283 9.71 13.73 -6.59
CA LYS A 283 8.88 12.74 -7.29
C LYS A 283 9.72 11.55 -7.74
N TYR A 284 9.15 10.36 -7.62
CA TYR A 284 9.77 9.13 -8.08
C TYR A 284 8.70 8.11 -8.51
N ASP A 285 9.15 7.08 -9.19
CA ASP A 285 8.32 5.97 -9.62
C ASP A 285 8.10 4.99 -8.44
N MET A 286 6.95 5.09 -7.80
CA MET A 286 6.61 4.29 -6.62
C MET A 286 6.62 2.79 -6.92
N LEU A 287 6.05 2.35 -8.07
CA LEU A 287 6.04 0.93 -8.43
C LEU A 287 7.45 0.41 -8.71
N GLY A 288 8.27 1.22 -9.38
CA GLY A 288 9.68 0.89 -9.61
C GLY A 288 10.46 0.71 -8.31
N LEU A 289 10.17 1.54 -7.28
CA LEU A 289 10.77 1.41 -5.96
C LEU A 289 10.25 0.19 -5.20
N GLU A 290 8.95 -0.11 -5.29
CA GLU A 290 8.34 -1.26 -4.65
C GLU A 290 8.90 -2.58 -5.19
N ILE A 291 9.05 -2.69 -6.52
CA ILE A 291 9.70 -3.82 -7.18
C ILE A 291 11.21 -3.89 -6.82
N LYS A 292 11.88 -2.74 -6.75
CA LYS A 292 13.29 -2.68 -6.30
C LYS A 292 13.42 -3.25 -4.89
N ASN A 293 12.55 -2.86 -3.97
CA ASN A 293 12.54 -3.37 -2.61
C ASN A 293 12.25 -4.88 -2.57
N PHE A 294 11.30 -5.39 -3.35
CA PHE A 294 11.05 -6.83 -3.45
C PHE A 294 12.31 -7.62 -3.83
N ILE A 295 13.02 -7.18 -4.85
CA ILE A 295 14.26 -7.83 -5.29
C ILE A 295 15.36 -7.70 -4.22
N ALA A 296 15.48 -6.55 -3.56
CA ALA A 296 16.43 -6.36 -2.47
C ALA A 296 16.10 -7.26 -1.26
N SER A 297 14.82 -7.45 -0.99
CA SER A 297 14.31 -8.33 0.08
C SER A 297 14.61 -9.82 -0.22
N ILE A 298 14.41 -10.27 -1.46
CA ILE A 298 14.82 -11.64 -1.88
C ILE A 298 16.29 -11.87 -1.61
N ARG A 299 17.13 -10.85 -1.81
CA ARG A 299 18.58 -10.91 -1.56
C ARG A 299 18.97 -10.76 -0.08
N GLY A 300 18.01 -10.59 0.81
CA GLY A 300 18.23 -10.35 2.24
C GLY A 300 18.88 -9.01 2.57
N LYS A 301 18.85 -8.03 1.63
CA LYS A 301 19.43 -6.68 1.81
C LYS A 301 18.47 -5.70 2.50
N GLU A 302 17.18 -5.90 2.31
CA GLU A 302 16.12 -5.06 2.85
C GLU A 302 14.99 -5.95 3.39
N LYS A 303 14.07 -5.35 4.14
CA LYS A 303 12.79 -5.97 4.48
C LYS A 303 11.73 -5.55 3.47
N PRO A 304 10.70 -6.38 3.19
CA PRO A 304 9.55 -5.96 2.41
C PRO A 304 8.92 -4.68 2.98
N ILE A 305 8.57 -3.72 2.12
CA ILE A 305 7.90 -2.46 2.52
C ILE A 305 6.60 -2.77 3.24
N VAL A 306 5.80 -3.68 2.67
CA VAL A 306 4.62 -4.24 3.32
C VAL A 306 4.73 -5.76 3.27
N ASN A 307 4.94 -6.38 4.42
CA ASN A 307 5.00 -7.83 4.52
C ASN A 307 3.60 -8.45 4.66
N GLY A 308 3.52 -9.77 4.56
CA GLY A 308 2.25 -10.49 4.65
C GLY A 308 1.47 -10.25 5.96
N ILE A 309 2.16 -10.04 7.10
CA ILE A 309 1.51 -9.78 8.39
C ILE A 309 0.84 -8.40 8.40
N GLU A 310 1.53 -7.37 7.90
CA GLU A 310 0.99 -6.01 7.82
C GLU A 310 -0.22 -5.96 6.89
N ALA A 311 -0.13 -6.57 5.71
CA ALA A 311 -1.24 -6.64 4.75
C ALA A 311 -2.43 -7.46 5.30
N ARG A 312 -2.16 -8.56 6.02
CA ARG A 312 -3.20 -9.33 6.72
C ARG A 312 -3.91 -8.51 7.79
N ASN A 313 -3.18 -7.68 8.54
CA ASN A 313 -3.77 -6.80 9.53
C ASN A 313 -4.64 -5.71 8.90
N ALA A 314 -4.23 -5.14 7.78
CA ALA A 314 -5.04 -4.20 7.01
C ALA A 314 -6.33 -4.86 6.51
N LEU A 315 -6.23 -6.07 5.96
CA LEU A 315 -7.36 -6.86 5.50
C LEU A 315 -8.34 -7.18 6.65
N ASP A 316 -7.84 -7.55 7.84
CA ASP A 316 -8.68 -7.84 9.02
C ASP A 316 -9.54 -6.64 9.43
N VAL A 317 -8.94 -5.45 9.48
CA VAL A 317 -9.66 -4.21 9.82
C VAL A 317 -10.71 -3.90 8.75
N VAL A 318 -10.35 -4.03 7.47
CA VAL A 318 -11.25 -3.77 6.33
C VAL A 318 -12.44 -4.73 6.33
N ILE A 319 -12.22 -6.03 6.56
CA ILE A 319 -13.30 -7.03 6.66
C ILE A 319 -14.22 -6.71 7.86
N LYS A 320 -13.66 -6.33 9.01
CA LYS A 320 -14.47 -5.94 10.17
C LYS A 320 -15.34 -4.71 9.87
N ILE A 321 -14.81 -3.71 9.19
CA ILE A 321 -15.57 -2.54 8.75
C ILE A 321 -16.68 -2.97 7.79
N ASN A 322 -16.33 -3.76 6.77
CA ASN A 322 -17.28 -4.21 5.75
C ASN A 322 -18.45 -5.04 6.33
N ASN A 323 -18.21 -5.81 7.38
CA ASN A 323 -19.22 -6.61 8.05
C ASN A 323 -20.14 -5.80 9.00
N MET A 324 -19.83 -4.52 9.24
CA MET A 324 -20.64 -3.62 10.09
C MET A 324 -21.62 -2.76 9.28
N ILE A 325 -21.47 -2.71 7.95
CA ILE A 325 -22.18 -1.77 7.07
C ILE A 325 -22.95 -2.47 5.97
#